data_ead8825fcbb86b57e0afd3e803917ed1
#
_entry.id   ead8825fcbb86b57e0afd3e803917ed1
#
_cell.length_a   1.000
_cell.length_b   1.000
_cell.length_c   1.000
_cell.angle_alpha   90.00
_cell.angle_beta   90.00
_cell.angle_gamma   90.00
#
_symmetry.space_group_name_H-M   'P 1'
#
loop_
_entity.id
_entity.type
_entity.pdbx_description
1 polymer ?
#
loop_
_entity_poly.entity_id
_entity_poly.type
_entity_poly.pdbx_seq_one_letter_code
_entity_poly.pdbx_strand_id
1 'polypeptide(L)'
;MVFGPGLLSVQFMNIISTTGKQRARQLLFIMGALLIATHEVCPSLAEERREKIGLVLAGGGALGMAHVGVLKVLEENRVPIAYVAGTSMGSIIGAAFATGQRVDAMEQLLIESNWDEIFSDSVNRDELSYRSKAGRNREIYGDTKISVKNGKLITPFGVVQGQRLLPVLQRLYENGPPSPADFNEFRIPLRVVAADIETGQAVVVSKGDVATAVRASMSVPGVFAPVEIDGRLLVDGGITNNLPMDVVREMGADRLIVVELNADLQKRDSLSSPLAIGGQIISILLAQNSAIQKKTLTKEDILIEPNLTGYTAVDFGKAKELIALGEEAARRLIPQLKHLSVSEAEYAKFKAAREATIKQTTVEFVTIHCDKHGSKEFLDKVVTTKPGDILDRNALDEEVERIYNTGDY
;
A
#
# COMPACT_ATOMS: atom_id res chain seq x y z
N MET A 1 -17.04 14.27 -31.12
CA MET A 1 -16.44 15.09 -32.18
C MET A 1 -15.06 14.51 -32.46
N VAL A 2 -14.88 13.94 -33.65
CA VAL A 2 -13.65 13.26 -34.08
C VAL A 2 -12.78 14.32 -34.74
N PHE A 3 -11.54 14.48 -34.30
CA PHE A 3 -10.53 15.25 -35.04
C PHE A 3 -9.50 14.28 -35.59
N GLY A 4 -9.51 14.13 -36.92
CA GLY A 4 -8.51 13.39 -37.67
C GLY A 4 -7.30 14.27 -38.03
N PRO A 5 -6.16 13.66 -38.42
CA PRO A 5 -4.93 14.38 -38.69
C PRO A 5 -4.95 15.08 -40.06
N GLY A 6 -4.46 16.33 -40.08
CA GLY A 6 -4.43 17.19 -41.26
C GLY A 6 -3.45 16.72 -42.30
N LEU A 7 -3.97 16.55 -43.54
CA LEU A 7 -3.22 16.39 -44.76
C LEU A 7 -2.65 17.73 -45.23
N LEU A 8 -1.35 17.82 -45.36
CA LEU A 8 -0.69 18.89 -46.13
C LEU A 8 -0.81 18.56 -47.63
N SER A 9 -1.65 19.28 -48.32
CA SER A 9 -1.72 19.23 -49.78
C SER A 9 -0.75 20.27 -50.37
N VAL A 10 0.26 19.79 -51.09
CA VAL A 10 1.13 20.62 -51.95
C VAL A 10 0.55 20.62 -53.37
N GLN A 11 0.01 21.77 -53.81
CA GLN A 11 -0.39 21.98 -55.22
C GLN A 11 0.85 22.24 -56.05
N PHE A 12 1.13 21.35 -57.03
CA PHE A 12 2.09 21.62 -58.08
C PHE A 12 1.41 22.31 -59.25
N MET A 13 1.85 23.51 -59.54
CA MET A 13 1.45 24.26 -60.74
C MET A 13 2.29 23.79 -61.91
N ASN A 14 1.64 23.28 -62.97
CA ASN A 14 2.24 22.88 -64.22
C ASN A 14 2.81 24.11 -64.99
N ILE A 15 4.10 24.14 -65.14
CA ILE A 15 4.76 24.97 -66.18
C ILE A 15 5.54 24.00 -67.05
N ILE A 16 4.94 23.66 -68.19
CA ILE A 16 5.66 22.97 -69.30
C ILE A 16 6.03 24.00 -70.35
N SER A 17 7.31 24.32 -70.42
CA SER A 17 7.90 25.00 -71.58
C SER A 17 9.01 24.13 -72.14
N THR A 18 8.90 23.93 -73.43
CA THR A 18 9.61 23.01 -74.26
C THR A 18 11.04 23.43 -74.57
N THR A 19 12.00 23.17 -73.67
CA THR A 19 13.45 23.06 -73.98
C THR A 19 14.16 22.41 -72.77
N GLY A 20 13.95 21.11 -72.55
CA GLY A 20 14.31 20.62 -71.26
C GLY A 20 14.85 19.22 -71.11
N LYS A 21 15.23 18.50 -72.18
CA LYS A 21 15.79 17.13 -71.97
C LYS A 21 17.16 17.10 -71.27
N GLN A 22 17.92 18.17 -71.27
CA GLN A 22 19.18 18.25 -70.53
C GLN A 22 19.05 18.77 -69.14
N ARG A 23 18.12 19.68 -68.86
CA ARG A 23 17.86 20.19 -67.50
C ARG A 23 17.09 19.19 -66.60
N ALA A 24 16.25 18.36 -67.23
CA ALA A 24 15.55 17.30 -66.50
C ALA A 24 16.51 16.21 -65.97
N ARG A 25 17.59 15.89 -66.72
CA ARG A 25 18.60 14.94 -66.26
C ARG A 25 19.47 15.48 -65.09
N GLN A 26 19.78 16.78 -65.08
CA GLN A 26 20.54 17.41 -64.01
C GLN A 26 19.67 17.59 -62.74
N LEU A 27 18.39 17.93 -62.88
CA LEU A 27 17.45 17.98 -61.75
C LEU A 27 17.16 16.61 -61.13
N LEU A 28 17.08 15.53 -61.93
CA LEU A 28 16.96 14.16 -61.43
C LEU A 28 18.22 13.70 -60.67
N PHE A 29 19.41 14.14 -61.12
CA PHE A 29 20.67 13.81 -60.44
C PHE A 29 20.81 14.58 -59.13
N ILE A 30 20.38 15.85 -59.08
CA ILE A 30 20.39 16.66 -57.84
C ILE A 30 19.31 16.19 -56.87
N MET A 31 18.12 15.82 -57.31
CA MET A 31 17.10 15.20 -56.47
C MET A 31 17.50 13.82 -55.95
N GLY A 32 18.18 13.00 -56.80
CA GLY A 32 18.71 11.74 -56.34
C GLY A 32 19.84 11.86 -55.33
N ALA A 33 20.72 12.84 -55.48
CA ALA A 33 21.78 13.14 -54.51
C ALA A 33 21.24 13.76 -53.21
N LEU A 34 20.15 14.58 -53.26
CA LEU A 34 19.48 15.10 -52.08
C LEU A 34 18.69 14.01 -51.31
N LEU A 35 18.12 13.04 -52.05
CA LEU A 35 17.43 11.88 -51.40
C LEU A 35 18.41 10.88 -50.78
N ILE A 36 19.64 10.80 -51.27
CA ILE A 36 20.69 9.95 -50.68
C ILE A 36 21.36 10.66 -49.47
N ALA A 37 21.44 12.01 -49.46
CA ALA A 37 22.02 12.78 -48.38
C ALA A 37 21.07 12.96 -47.16
N THR A 38 19.77 12.68 -47.31
CA THR A 38 18.80 12.70 -46.18
C THR A 38 18.63 11.34 -45.49
N HIS A 39 19.36 10.31 -45.93
CA HIS A 39 19.59 9.11 -45.14
C HIS A 39 20.84 9.25 -44.29
N GLU A 40 21.09 10.44 -43.74
CA GLU A 40 21.75 10.49 -42.44
C GLU A 40 20.80 9.76 -41.48
N VAL A 41 21.22 8.57 -41.13
CA VAL A 41 20.74 7.80 -39.99
C VAL A 41 20.66 8.79 -38.86
N CYS A 42 19.47 9.40 -38.69
CA CYS A 42 19.10 9.90 -37.40
C CYS A 42 19.26 8.66 -36.49
N PRO A 43 20.26 8.60 -35.61
CA PRO A 43 20.19 7.59 -34.58
C PRO A 43 18.83 7.84 -33.96
N SER A 44 17.88 6.97 -34.25
CA SER A 44 16.71 6.82 -33.41
C SER A 44 17.33 6.70 -32.02
N LEU A 45 17.33 7.80 -31.27
CA LEU A 45 17.31 7.75 -29.85
C LEU A 45 15.99 7.02 -29.56
N ALA A 46 15.98 5.71 -29.78
CA ALA A 46 15.12 4.83 -29.03
C ALA A 46 15.51 5.18 -27.59
N GLU A 47 14.76 6.07 -27.01
CA GLU A 47 14.75 6.27 -25.56
C GLU A 47 14.61 4.84 -25.04
N GLU A 48 15.74 4.26 -24.59
CA GLU A 48 15.76 2.90 -24.07
C GLU A 48 14.64 2.87 -23.05
N ARG A 49 13.52 2.23 -23.40
CA ARG A 49 12.36 2.14 -22.53
C ARG A 49 12.85 1.55 -21.22
N ARG A 50 12.95 2.41 -20.23
CA ARG A 50 13.43 2.02 -18.92
C ARG A 50 12.56 0.89 -18.37
N GLU A 51 13.21 -0.15 -17.84
CA GLU A 51 12.53 -1.23 -17.13
C GLU A 51 11.70 -0.67 -15.97
N LYS A 52 10.45 -1.06 -15.90
CA LYS A 52 9.54 -0.73 -14.80
C LYS A 52 9.72 -1.75 -13.68
N ILE A 53 10.30 -1.31 -12.59
CA ILE A 53 10.58 -2.15 -11.44
C ILE A 53 9.35 -2.20 -10.54
N GLY A 54 8.82 -3.39 -10.32
CA GLY A 54 7.74 -3.65 -9.39
C GLY A 54 8.25 -4.14 -8.04
N LEU A 55 7.70 -3.63 -6.97
CA LEU A 55 7.99 -4.04 -5.60
C LEU A 55 6.85 -4.89 -5.05
N VAL A 56 7.19 -6.10 -4.59
CA VAL A 56 6.27 -7.06 -3.99
C VAL A 56 6.61 -7.22 -2.52
N LEU A 57 5.65 -6.97 -1.64
CA LEU A 57 5.82 -7.01 -0.19
C LEU A 57 4.89 -8.06 0.44
N ALA A 58 5.47 -9.12 0.99
CA ALA A 58 4.73 -10.20 1.64
C ALA A 58 4.03 -9.77 2.93
N GLY A 59 2.97 -10.48 3.30
CA GLY A 59 2.40 -10.43 4.63
C GLY A 59 3.21 -11.23 5.64
N GLY A 60 3.10 -10.89 6.93
CA GLY A 60 3.83 -11.58 7.98
C GLY A 60 3.75 -10.93 9.37
N GLY A 61 2.77 -10.08 9.63
CA GLY A 61 2.63 -9.38 10.91
C GLY A 61 3.87 -8.55 11.23
N ALA A 62 4.36 -8.61 12.46
CA ALA A 62 5.54 -7.87 12.91
C ALA A 62 6.78 -8.08 12.04
N LEU A 63 6.95 -9.29 11.47
CA LEU A 63 8.08 -9.61 10.59
C LEU A 63 8.16 -8.66 9.38
N GLY A 64 7.02 -8.12 8.94
CA GLY A 64 6.97 -7.17 7.84
C GLY A 64 7.63 -5.82 8.12
N MET A 65 8.02 -5.53 9.35
CA MET A 65 8.85 -4.35 9.65
C MET A 65 10.20 -4.42 8.92
N ALA A 66 10.66 -5.61 8.56
CA ALA A 66 11.85 -5.82 7.73
C ALA A 66 11.75 -5.14 6.35
N HIS A 67 10.53 -4.94 5.82
CA HIS A 67 10.34 -4.22 4.55
C HIS A 67 10.92 -2.81 4.59
N VAL A 68 10.85 -2.11 5.74
CA VAL A 68 11.42 -0.76 5.87
C VAL A 68 12.94 -0.79 5.71
N GLY A 69 13.61 -1.79 6.30
CA GLY A 69 15.05 -1.99 6.10
C GLY A 69 15.42 -2.22 4.63
N VAL A 70 14.59 -2.99 3.92
CA VAL A 70 14.77 -3.18 2.46
C VAL A 70 14.60 -1.86 1.72
N LEU A 71 13.55 -1.09 2.00
CA LEU A 71 13.30 0.21 1.36
C LEU A 71 14.47 1.20 1.57
N LYS A 72 15.09 1.21 2.76
CA LYS A 72 16.30 2.03 3.03
C LYS A 72 17.42 1.70 2.03
N VAL A 73 17.69 0.41 1.84
CA VAL A 73 18.76 -0.03 0.92
C VAL A 73 18.40 0.27 -0.53
N LEU A 74 17.14 0.15 -0.93
CA LEU A 74 16.68 0.54 -2.27
C LEU A 74 16.86 2.04 -2.52
N GLU A 75 16.53 2.90 -1.53
CA GLU A 75 16.77 4.35 -1.62
C GLU A 75 18.27 4.68 -1.71
N GLU A 76 19.11 4.08 -0.86
CA GLU A 76 20.57 4.27 -0.87
C GLU A 76 21.19 3.87 -2.21
N ASN A 77 20.66 2.82 -2.84
CA ASN A 77 21.12 2.35 -4.14
C ASN A 77 20.39 2.98 -5.33
N ARG A 78 19.56 3.99 -5.10
CA ARG A 78 18.85 4.75 -6.14
C ARG A 78 18.03 3.88 -7.09
N VAL A 79 17.30 2.91 -6.54
CA VAL A 79 16.42 2.03 -7.29
C VAL A 79 15.02 2.65 -7.36
N PRO A 80 14.56 3.13 -8.54
CA PRO A 80 13.23 3.72 -8.66
C PRO A 80 12.17 2.61 -8.81
N ILE A 81 11.15 2.67 -7.98
CA ILE A 81 10.03 1.72 -8.01
C ILE A 81 8.88 2.30 -8.83
N ALA A 82 8.39 1.53 -9.80
CA ALA A 82 7.29 1.93 -10.68
C ALA A 82 5.91 1.44 -10.19
N TYR A 83 5.86 0.31 -9.48
CA TYR A 83 4.64 -0.31 -8.98
C TYR A 83 4.87 -0.96 -7.64
N VAL A 84 3.83 -0.98 -6.78
CA VAL A 84 3.87 -1.68 -5.49
C VAL A 84 2.62 -2.53 -5.34
N ALA A 85 2.79 -3.79 -4.90
CA ALA A 85 1.71 -4.55 -4.32
C ALA A 85 2.14 -5.17 -3.00
N GLY A 86 1.21 -5.23 -2.06
CA GLY A 86 1.47 -5.79 -0.74
C GLY A 86 0.26 -6.50 -0.14
N THR A 87 0.56 -7.41 0.77
CA THR A 87 -0.43 -8.16 1.55
C THR A 87 -0.17 -7.93 3.03
N SER A 88 -1.22 -7.72 3.84
CA SER A 88 -1.13 -7.54 5.30
C SER A 88 -0.09 -6.46 5.67
N MET A 89 0.92 -6.75 6.50
CA MET A 89 1.97 -5.78 6.83
C MET A 89 2.68 -5.25 5.58
N GLY A 90 2.87 -6.06 4.54
CA GLY A 90 3.40 -5.61 3.25
C GLY A 90 2.52 -4.57 2.58
N SER A 91 1.20 -4.63 2.77
CA SER A 91 0.28 -3.59 2.28
C SER A 91 0.38 -2.31 3.10
N ILE A 92 0.63 -2.39 4.41
CA ILE A 92 0.84 -1.22 5.28
C ILE A 92 2.08 -0.44 4.80
N ILE A 93 3.21 -1.11 4.69
CA ILE A 93 4.47 -0.48 4.29
C ILE A 93 4.42 -0.05 2.82
N GLY A 94 3.84 -0.88 1.94
CA GLY A 94 3.67 -0.59 0.52
C GLY A 94 2.79 0.62 0.27
N ALA A 95 1.68 0.76 0.99
CA ALA A 95 0.80 1.92 0.89
C ALA A 95 1.47 3.19 1.40
N ALA A 96 2.19 3.14 2.53
CA ALA A 96 2.95 4.27 3.04
C ALA A 96 3.99 4.76 2.02
N PHE A 97 4.73 3.83 1.44
CA PHE A 97 5.72 4.14 0.41
C PHE A 97 5.08 4.72 -0.86
N ALA A 98 3.95 4.15 -1.30
CA ALA A 98 3.23 4.56 -2.50
C ALA A 98 2.55 5.93 -2.36
N THR A 99 2.09 6.27 -1.16
CA THR A 99 1.49 7.58 -0.84
C THR A 99 2.51 8.67 -0.61
N GLY A 100 3.81 8.33 -0.57
CA GLY A 100 4.89 9.31 -0.47
C GLY A 100 5.47 9.49 0.92
N GLN A 101 5.13 8.62 1.88
CA GLN A 101 5.74 8.68 3.20
C GLN A 101 7.26 8.41 3.12
N ARG A 102 8.04 9.16 3.87
CA ARG A 102 9.49 9.02 3.93
C ARG A 102 9.87 7.73 4.66
N VAL A 103 10.89 7.03 4.17
CA VAL A 103 11.30 5.75 4.75
C VAL A 103 11.84 5.92 6.18
N ASP A 104 12.58 7.01 6.46
CA ASP A 104 13.05 7.34 7.81
C ASP A 104 11.88 7.64 8.78
N ALA A 105 10.84 8.32 8.32
CA ALA A 105 9.64 8.58 9.12
C ALA A 105 8.84 7.29 9.39
N MET A 106 8.77 6.37 8.41
CA MET A 106 8.19 5.04 8.64
C MET A 106 8.97 4.26 9.69
N GLU A 107 10.30 4.25 9.61
CA GLU A 107 11.17 3.59 10.60
C GLU A 107 10.91 4.14 12.00
N GLN A 108 10.91 5.47 12.15
CA GLN A 108 10.68 6.13 13.42
C GLN A 108 9.29 5.79 13.98
N LEU A 109 8.25 5.86 13.15
CA LEU A 109 6.88 5.50 13.55
C LEU A 109 6.80 4.06 14.07
N LEU A 110 7.41 3.09 13.36
CA LEU A 110 7.38 1.69 13.76
C LEU A 110 8.11 1.43 15.09
N ILE A 111 9.21 2.13 15.33
CA ILE A 111 10.02 1.98 16.55
C ILE A 111 9.34 2.65 17.76
N GLU A 112 8.73 3.83 17.57
CA GLU A 112 8.15 4.64 18.63
C GLU A 112 6.70 4.25 18.97
N SER A 113 6.03 3.49 18.09
CA SER A 113 4.64 3.09 18.29
C SER A 113 4.46 2.16 19.49
N ASN A 114 3.47 2.44 20.31
CA ASN A 114 3.00 1.53 21.35
C ASN A 114 2.03 0.51 20.73
N TRP A 115 2.59 -0.58 20.20
CA TRP A 115 1.82 -1.60 19.51
C TRP A 115 0.79 -2.30 20.37
N ASP A 116 1.07 -2.48 21.66
CA ASP A 116 0.13 -3.08 22.61
C ASP A 116 -1.13 -2.21 22.76
N GLU A 117 -0.97 -0.90 22.72
CA GLU A 117 -2.08 0.03 22.78
C GLU A 117 -2.85 0.10 21.45
N ILE A 118 -2.13 0.13 20.30
CA ILE A 118 -2.73 0.18 18.95
C ILE A 118 -3.59 -1.06 18.69
N PHE A 119 -3.15 -2.24 19.14
CA PHE A 119 -3.91 -3.49 19.01
C PHE A 119 -4.86 -3.77 20.15
N SER A 120 -4.96 -2.88 21.13
CA SER A 120 -5.92 -2.96 22.24
C SER A 120 -7.14 -2.09 21.93
N ASP A 121 -8.33 -2.69 21.92
CA ASP A 121 -9.59 -1.94 21.90
C ASP A 121 -10.04 -1.53 23.32
N SER A 122 -9.22 -1.80 24.35
CA SER A 122 -9.55 -1.43 25.72
C SER A 122 -9.38 0.07 25.91
N VAL A 123 -10.48 0.76 26.20
CA VAL A 123 -10.46 2.16 26.62
C VAL A 123 -9.91 2.23 28.04
N ASN A 124 -8.97 3.14 28.27
CA ASN A 124 -8.41 3.35 29.60
C ASN A 124 -9.54 3.72 30.58
N ARG A 125 -9.63 3.02 31.73
CA ARG A 125 -10.75 3.20 32.69
C ARG A 125 -10.90 4.64 33.14
N ASP A 126 -9.81 5.39 33.19
CA ASP A 126 -9.82 6.78 33.64
C ASP A 126 -10.49 7.72 32.65
N GLU A 127 -10.51 7.38 31.36
CA GLU A 127 -11.08 8.15 30.27
C GLU A 127 -12.57 7.86 30.03
N LEU A 128 -13.09 6.74 30.58
CA LEU A 128 -14.49 6.35 30.42
C LEU A 128 -15.44 7.33 31.10
N SER A 129 -16.60 7.55 30.49
CA SER A 129 -17.71 8.27 31.13
C SER A 129 -18.13 7.56 32.43
N TYR A 130 -18.72 8.33 33.41
CA TYR A 130 -19.22 7.77 34.67
C TYR A 130 -20.23 6.65 34.42
N ARG A 131 -21.08 6.76 33.41
CA ARG A 131 -22.09 5.76 33.03
C ARG A 131 -21.43 4.46 32.57
N SER A 132 -20.40 4.55 31.71
CA SER A 132 -19.64 3.42 31.20
C SER A 132 -18.83 2.75 32.32
N LYS A 133 -18.24 3.53 33.24
CA LYS A 133 -17.58 3.02 34.48
C LYS A 133 -18.55 2.22 35.34
N ALA A 134 -19.78 2.71 35.55
CA ALA A 134 -20.79 2.04 36.36
C ALA A 134 -21.34 0.77 35.70
N GLY A 135 -21.46 0.73 34.38
CA GLY A 135 -21.84 -0.45 33.62
C GLY A 135 -20.81 -1.58 33.70
N ARG A 136 -19.53 -1.28 33.45
CA ARG A 136 -18.43 -2.26 33.56
C ARG A 136 -18.21 -2.86 34.92
N ASN A 137 -18.53 -2.14 36.00
CA ASN A 137 -18.47 -2.69 37.36
C ASN A 137 -19.49 -3.83 37.64
N ARG A 138 -20.45 -4.04 36.76
CA ARG A 138 -21.45 -5.13 36.81
C ARG A 138 -21.10 -6.32 35.91
N GLU A 139 -20.13 -6.17 35.03
CA GLU A 139 -19.65 -7.24 34.13
C GLU A 139 -18.62 -8.11 34.87
N ILE A 140 -19.08 -9.26 35.37
CA ILE A 140 -18.29 -10.17 36.22
C ILE A 140 -17.33 -11.06 35.41
N TYR A 141 -17.47 -11.16 34.07
CA TYR A 141 -16.69 -12.06 33.25
C TYR A 141 -16.33 -11.42 31.87
N GLY A 142 -15.07 -11.04 31.71
CA GLY A 142 -14.36 -10.85 30.43
C GLY A 142 -14.99 -9.84 29.44
N ASP A 143 -14.15 -9.17 28.67
CA ASP A 143 -14.52 -8.16 27.66
C ASP A 143 -15.27 -8.73 26.42
N THR A 144 -15.66 -10.00 26.43
CA THR A 144 -16.39 -10.61 25.32
C THR A 144 -17.86 -10.24 25.39
N LYS A 145 -18.28 -9.20 24.67
CA LYS A 145 -19.68 -8.78 24.54
C LYS A 145 -20.44 -9.79 23.68
N ILE A 146 -21.14 -10.73 24.33
CA ILE A 146 -22.10 -11.60 23.66
C ILE A 146 -23.42 -10.84 23.55
N SER A 147 -23.89 -10.58 22.35
CA SER A 147 -25.18 -9.94 22.11
C SER A 147 -26.19 -10.90 21.49
N VAL A 148 -27.49 -10.66 21.72
CA VAL A 148 -28.57 -11.43 21.09
C VAL A 148 -29.31 -10.50 20.13
N LYS A 149 -29.30 -10.80 18.84
CA LYS A 149 -30.04 -10.08 17.80
C LYS A 149 -30.93 -11.08 17.06
N ASN A 150 -32.24 -10.81 17.02
CA ASN A 150 -33.20 -11.68 16.38
C ASN A 150 -33.17 -13.15 16.88
N GLY A 151 -32.93 -13.35 18.18
CA GLY A 151 -32.86 -14.68 18.81
C GLY A 151 -31.61 -15.48 18.50
N LYS A 152 -30.62 -14.88 17.81
CA LYS A 152 -29.31 -15.49 17.56
C LYS A 152 -28.27 -14.87 18.49
N LEU A 153 -27.45 -15.71 19.09
CA LEU A 153 -26.24 -15.28 19.80
C LEU A 153 -25.25 -14.74 18.79
N ILE A 154 -24.85 -13.49 18.98
CA ILE A 154 -23.79 -12.87 18.18
C ILE A 154 -22.56 -12.74 19.08
N THR A 155 -21.51 -13.44 18.72
CA THR A 155 -20.18 -13.25 19.26
C THR A 155 -19.43 -12.24 18.40
N PRO A 156 -18.51 -11.42 18.95
CA PRO A 156 -17.65 -10.58 18.14
C PRO A 156 -16.90 -11.41 17.12
N PHE A 157 -16.81 -10.93 15.87
CA PHE A 157 -16.09 -11.61 14.78
C PHE A 157 -14.56 -11.64 14.95
N GLY A 158 -14.01 -10.85 15.90
CA GLY A 158 -12.60 -10.80 16.23
C GLY A 158 -12.39 -10.28 17.64
N VAL A 159 -11.22 -10.56 18.20
CA VAL A 159 -10.81 -10.06 19.53
C VAL A 159 -10.58 -8.55 19.48
N VAL A 160 -10.12 -8.03 18.33
CA VAL A 160 -9.78 -6.62 18.10
C VAL A 160 -10.66 -6.07 16.96
N GLN A 161 -11.43 -5.02 17.25
CA GLN A 161 -12.21 -4.30 16.22
C GLN A 161 -11.30 -3.40 15.38
N GLY A 162 -10.15 -3.00 15.94
CA GLY A 162 -9.13 -2.22 15.25
C GLY A 162 -9.49 -0.74 15.07
N GLN A 163 -10.30 -0.19 15.94
CA GLN A 163 -10.74 1.20 15.89
C GLN A 163 -9.59 2.18 16.11
N ARG A 164 -8.63 1.85 16.99
CA ARG A 164 -7.42 2.67 17.21
C ARG A 164 -6.40 2.55 16.08
N LEU A 165 -6.44 1.47 15.32
CA LEU A 165 -5.52 1.24 14.22
C LEU A 165 -5.87 2.10 12.99
N LEU A 166 -7.16 2.31 12.71
CA LEU A 166 -7.58 3.04 11.51
C LEU A 166 -7.05 4.48 11.47
N PRO A 167 -7.13 5.30 12.55
CA PRO A 167 -6.49 6.62 12.59
C PRO A 167 -4.98 6.58 12.35
N VAL A 168 -4.28 5.58 12.91
CA VAL A 168 -2.84 5.41 12.68
C VAL A 168 -2.54 5.15 11.20
N LEU A 169 -3.33 4.30 10.53
CA LEU A 169 -3.20 4.06 9.09
C LEU A 169 -3.53 5.32 8.27
N GLN A 170 -4.59 6.05 8.63
CA GLN A 170 -4.95 7.31 7.96
C GLN A 170 -3.83 8.34 8.05
N ARG A 171 -3.20 8.47 9.21
CA ARG A 171 -2.04 9.33 9.41
C ARG A 171 -0.82 8.87 8.61
N LEU A 172 -0.58 7.56 8.55
CA LEU A 172 0.53 6.99 7.77
C LEU A 172 0.39 7.31 6.27
N TYR A 173 -0.85 7.45 5.77
CA TYR A 173 -1.14 7.71 4.35
C TYR A 173 -1.55 9.15 4.05
N GLU A 174 -1.38 10.08 4.98
CA GLU A 174 -1.81 11.49 4.85
C GLU A 174 -1.19 12.23 3.64
N ASN A 175 -0.02 11.78 3.19
CA ASN A 175 0.65 12.31 1.99
C ASN A 175 0.06 11.79 0.67
N GLY A 176 -0.89 10.85 0.72
CA GLY A 176 -1.61 10.31 -0.43
C GLY A 176 -2.74 11.24 -0.93
N PRO A 177 -3.32 10.97 -2.11
CA PRO A 177 -4.48 11.70 -2.60
C PRO A 177 -5.67 11.55 -1.64
N PRO A 178 -6.59 12.55 -1.60
CA PRO A 178 -7.78 12.48 -0.78
C PRO A 178 -8.60 11.21 -1.06
N SER A 179 -9.18 10.64 -0.01
CA SER A 179 -10.06 9.47 -0.11
C SER A 179 -11.49 9.89 -0.49
N PRO A 180 -12.23 9.11 -1.32
CA PRO A 180 -11.78 7.91 -2.02
C PRO A 180 -10.90 8.22 -3.23
N ALA A 181 -9.88 7.40 -3.49
CA ALA A 181 -8.91 7.62 -4.54
C ALA A 181 -8.81 6.40 -5.49
N ASP A 182 -8.38 6.63 -6.72
CA ASP A 182 -7.84 5.58 -7.59
C ASP A 182 -6.36 5.37 -7.22
N PHE A 183 -5.98 4.16 -6.83
CA PHE A 183 -4.61 3.87 -6.41
C PHE A 183 -3.61 3.88 -7.58
N ASN A 184 -4.07 4.00 -8.83
CA ASN A 184 -3.21 4.32 -9.96
C ASN A 184 -2.73 5.77 -9.96
N GLU A 185 -3.42 6.67 -9.26
CA GLU A 185 -3.08 8.08 -9.14
C GLU A 185 -2.12 8.37 -7.97
N PHE A 186 -1.77 7.35 -7.19
CA PHE A 186 -0.75 7.49 -6.14
C PHE A 186 0.61 7.80 -6.76
N ARG A 187 1.52 8.34 -5.97
CA ARG A 187 2.90 8.65 -6.40
C ARG A 187 3.56 7.43 -7.06
N ILE A 188 3.27 6.26 -6.52
CA ILE A 188 3.57 4.97 -7.12
C ILE A 188 2.25 4.18 -7.15
N PRO A 189 1.77 3.73 -8.30
CA PRO A 189 0.57 2.90 -8.38
C PRO A 189 0.63 1.70 -7.42
N LEU A 190 -0.46 1.51 -6.66
CA LEU A 190 -0.55 0.54 -5.57
C LEU A 190 -1.63 -0.52 -5.83
N ARG A 191 -1.37 -1.74 -5.35
CA ARG A 191 -2.40 -2.76 -5.15
C ARG A 191 -2.31 -3.31 -3.73
N VAL A 192 -3.46 -3.42 -3.09
CA VAL A 192 -3.62 -4.03 -1.76
C VAL A 192 -4.37 -5.33 -1.92
N VAL A 193 -3.81 -6.43 -1.40
CA VAL A 193 -4.41 -7.75 -1.55
C VAL A 193 -5.11 -8.14 -0.26
N ALA A 194 -6.40 -8.46 -0.36
CA ALA A 194 -7.23 -9.03 0.68
C ALA A 194 -7.82 -10.38 0.22
N ALA A 195 -8.53 -11.07 1.09
CA ALA A 195 -9.25 -12.30 0.76
C ALA A 195 -10.73 -12.17 1.07
N ASP A 196 -11.58 -12.58 0.13
CA ASP A 196 -13.01 -12.70 0.35
C ASP A 196 -13.28 -14.00 1.12
N ILE A 197 -13.77 -13.88 2.36
CA ILE A 197 -13.97 -15.05 3.24
C ILE A 197 -15.15 -15.93 2.78
N GLU A 198 -16.08 -15.40 1.99
CA GLU A 198 -17.23 -16.16 1.50
C GLU A 198 -16.86 -17.03 0.30
N THR A 199 -15.99 -16.53 -0.58
CA THR A 199 -15.60 -17.21 -1.82
C THR A 199 -14.23 -17.89 -1.74
N GLY A 200 -13.38 -17.50 -0.79
CA GLY A 200 -11.99 -17.95 -0.67
C GLY A 200 -11.08 -17.40 -1.78
N GLN A 201 -11.49 -16.35 -2.50
CA GLN A 201 -10.71 -15.77 -3.59
C GLN A 201 -9.91 -14.56 -3.12
N ALA A 202 -8.76 -14.34 -3.77
CA ALA A 202 -8.00 -13.10 -3.59
C ALA A 202 -8.80 -11.91 -4.18
N VAL A 203 -8.79 -10.79 -3.46
CA VAL A 203 -9.38 -9.53 -3.88
C VAL A 203 -8.29 -8.48 -3.96
N VAL A 204 -8.03 -7.99 -5.17
CA VAL A 204 -7.05 -6.94 -5.41
C VAL A 204 -7.76 -5.59 -5.35
N VAL A 205 -7.53 -4.85 -4.27
CA VAL A 205 -8.10 -3.51 -4.08
C VAL A 205 -7.20 -2.48 -4.75
N SER A 206 -7.80 -1.68 -5.64
CA SER A 206 -7.10 -0.66 -6.45
C SER A 206 -7.73 0.73 -6.36
N LYS A 207 -8.77 0.90 -5.56
CA LYS A 207 -9.51 2.17 -5.39
C LYS A 207 -10.25 2.22 -4.06
N GLY A 208 -10.67 3.41 -3.66
CA GLY A 208 -11.43 3.66 -2.45
C GLY A 208 -10.60 4.31 -1.36
N ASP A 209 -10.91 4.04 -0.11
CA ASP A 209 -10.13 4.49 1.03
C ASP A 209 -8.96 3.53 1.28
N VAL A 210 -7.73 4.06 1.20
CA VAL A 210 -6.52 3.24 1.31
C VAL A 210 -6.35 2.65 2.71
N ALA A 211 -6.71 3.39 3.75
CA ALA A 211 -6.62 2.89 5.12
C ALA A 211 -7.60 1.74 5.36
N THR A 212 -8.82 1.86 4.83
CA THR A 212 -9.83 0.78 4.86
C THR A 212 -9.37 -0.45 4.05
N ALA A 213 -8.80 -0.24 2.86
CA ALA A 213 -8.27 -1.32 2.03
C ALA A 213 -7.15 -2.09 2.76
N VAL A 214 -6.19 -1.36 3.35
CA VAL A 214 -5.11 -1.95 4.15
C VAL A 214 -5.65 -2.63 5.40
N ARG A 215 -6.63 -2.00 6.09
CA ARG A 215 -7.29 -2.60 7.25
C ARG A 215 -7.96 -3.93 6.91
N ALA A 216 -8.57 -4.05 5.72
CA ALA A 216 -9.10 -5.31 5.22
C ALA A 216 -7.99 -6.34 4.98
N SER A 217 -6.91 -5.93 4.29
CA SER A 217 -5.77 -6.78 3.96
C SER A 217 -5.05 -7.37 5.18
N MET A 218 -5.12 -6.70 6.33
CA MET A 218 -4.50 -7.15 7.58
C MET A 218 -5.48 -7.78 8.58
N SER A 219 -6.73 -8.01 8.19
CA SER A 219 -7.76 -8.59 9.05
C SER A 219 -7.55 -10.09 9.25
N VAL A 220 -6.51 -10.45 10.03
CA VAL A 220 -6.19 -11.84 10.36
C VAL A 220 -7.38 -12.51 11.03
N PRO A 221 -7.95 -13.61 10.46
CA PRO A 221 -9.11 -14.30 11.02
C PRO A 221 -8.88 -14.73 12.47
N GLY A 222 -9.86 -14.46 13.34
CA GLY A 222 -9.77 -14.74 14.77
C GLY A 222 -9.07 -13.65 15.60
N VAL A 223 -8.27 -12.78 14.99
CA VAL A 223 -7.62 -11.64 15.65
C VAL A 223 -8.41 -10.38 15.39
N PHE A 224 -8.57 -10.01 14.13
CA PHE A 224 -9.28 -8.79 13.73
C PHE A 224 -10.64 -9.09 13.11
N ALA A 225 -11.58 -8.18 13.31
CA ALA A 225 -12.86 -8.22 12.62
C ALA A 225 -12.67 -8.06 11.10
N PRO A 226 -13.40 -8.82 10.26
CA PRO A 226 -13.44 -8.62 8.83
C PRO A 226 -13.93 -7.21 8.45
N VAL A 227 -13.56 -6.75 7.26
CA VAL A 227 -13.97 -5.44 6.71
C VAL A 227 -14.85 -5.66 5.49
N GLU A 228 -15.99 -4.98 5.43
CA GLU A 228 -16.86 -5.00 4.26
C GLU A 228 -16.42 -3.92 3.26
N ILE A 229 -16.11 -4.33 2.02
CA ILE A 229 -15.81 -3.44 0.90
C ILE A 229 -16.60 -3.92 -0.33
N ASP A 230 -17.39 -3.04 -0.92
CA ASP A 230 -18.20 -3.32 -2.11
C ASP A 230 -19.09 -4.58 -1.95
N GLY A 231 -19.66 -4.78 -0.77
CA GLY A 231 -20.54 -5.91 -0.44
C GLY A 231 -19.81 -7.25 -0.26
N ARG A 232 -18.50 -7.26 -0.17
CA ARG A 232 -17.66 -8.44 0.10
C ARG A 232 -17.11 -8.37 1.52
N LEU A 233 -17.10 -9.48 2.22
CA LEU A 233 -16.54 -9.58 3.55
C LEU A 233 -15.06 -10.00 3.46
N LEU A 234 -14.16 -9.03 3.66
CA LEU A 234 -12.74 -9.20 3.43
C LEU A 234 -11.97 -9.47 4.72
N VAL A 235 -10.99 -10.36 4.59
CA VAL A 235 -10.03 -10.73 5.63
C VAL A 235 -8.61 -10.64 5.08
N ASP A 236 -7.59 -10.98 5.90
CA ASP A 236 -6.18 -10.93 5.53
C ASP A 236 -5.91 -11.68 4.22
N GLY A 237 -5.27 -10.98 3.28
CA GLY A 237 -4.98 -11.48 1.95
C GLY A 237 -3.98 -12.64 1.93
N GLY A 238 -3.20 -12.82 2.99
CA GLY A 238 -2.18 -13.87 3.08
C GLY A 238 -2.74 -15.28 2.94
N ILE A 239 -4.00 -15.50 3.32
CA ILE A 239 -4.65 -16.81 3.17
C ILE A 239 -4.89 -17.20 1.71
N THR A 240 -4.85 -16.25 0.76
CA THR A 240 -5.09 -16.50 -0.67
C THR A 240 -3.90 -16.13 -1.55
N ASN A 241 -3.25 -14.98 -1.32
CA ASN A 241 -2.08 -14.51 -2.06
C ASN A 241 -1.17 -13.68 -1.14
N ASN A 242 -0.27 -14.36 -0.42
CA ASN A 242 0.64 -13.70 0.52
C ASN A 242 1.79 -12.94 -0.16
N LEU A 243 2.17 -13.33 -1.37
CA LEU A 243 3.29 -12.78 -2.12
C LEU A 243 2.82 -12.36 -3.52
N PRO A 244 2.17 -11.19 -3.68
CA PRO A 244 1.39 -10.83 -4.87
C PRO A 244 2.24 -10.47 -6.09
N MET A 245 3.07 -11.41 -6.56
CA MET A 245 3.95 -11.23 -7.72
C MET A 245 3.16 -11.12 -9.02
N ASP A 246 2.15 -11.96 -9.19
CA ASP A 246 1.19 -11.94 -10.30
C ASP A 246 0.53 -10.57 -10.43
N VAL A 247 0.08 -9.99 -9.32
CA VAL A 247 -0.56 -8.68 -9.28
C VAL A 247 0.37 -7.57 -9.81
N VAL A 248 1.64 -7.57 -9.39
CA VAL A 248 2.61 -6.57 -9.87
C VAL A 248 2.97 -6.78 -11.34
N ARG A 249 3.01 -8.04 -11.81
CA ARG A 249 3.17 -8.36 -13.23
C ARG A 249 2.00 -7.81 -14.06
N GLU A 250 0.77 -7.99 -13.59
CA GLU A 250 -0.44 -7.46 -14.25
C GLU A 250 -0.46 -5.92 -14.29
N MET A 251 0.17 -5.23 -13.32
CA MET A 251 0.36 -3.79 -13.38
C MET A 251 1.33 -3.36 -14.48
N GLY A 252 2.07 -4.28 -15.08
CA GLY A 252 3.01 -4.03 -16.18
C GLY A 252 4.45 -3.83 -15.74
N ALA A 253 4.86 -4.43 -14.61
CA ALA A 253 6.25 -4.48 -14.21
C ALA A 253 7.06 -5.39 -15.14
N ASP A 254 8.21 -4.91 -15.58
CA ASP A 254 9.14 -5.68 -16.41
C ASP A 254 10.02 -6.58 -15.52
N ARG A 255 10.33 -6.14 -14.31
CA ARG A 255 11.16 -6.84 -13.31
C ARG A 255 10.61 -6.67 -11.91
N LEU A 256 10.75 -7.68 -11.07
CA LEU A 256 10.30 -7.63 -9.68
C LEU A 256 11.46 -7.57 -8.69
N ILE A 257 11.27 -6.78 -7.64
CA ILE A 257 11.97 -6.92 -6.36
C ILE A 257 10.93 -7.48 -5.38
N VAL A 258 11.19 -8.68 -4.90
CA VAL A 258 10.26 -9.46 -4.09
C VAL A 258 10.82 -9.59 -2.70
N VAL A 259 10.09 -9.14 -1.69
CA VAL A 259 10.48 -9.27 -0.28
C VAL A 259 9.60 -10.32 0.38
N GLU A 260 10.17 -11.49 0.61
CA GLU A 260 9.53 -12.64 1.24
C GLU A 260 9.86 -12.66 2.74
N LEU A 261 8.86 -12.93 3.56
CA LEU A 261 8.98 -13.04 5.00
C LEU A 261 8.78 -14.51 5.42
N ASN A 262 9.84 -15.28 5.33
CA ASN A 262 9.79 -16.68 5.75
C ASN A 262 9.66 -16.74 7.28
N ALA A 263 8.49 -17.12 7.78
CA ALA A 263 8.28 -17.41 9.19
C ALA A 263 8.43 -18.90 9.43
N ASP A 264 9.16 -19.25 10.49
CA ASP A 264 9.24 -20.63 10.94
C ASP A 264 7.87 -21.12 11.45
N LEU A 265 7.48 -22.32 11.06
CA LEU A 265 6.30 -22.95 11.64
C LEU A 265 6.56 -23.30 13.11
N GLN A 266 5.55 -23.10 13.95
CA GLN A 266 5.66 -23.40 15.38
C GLN A 266 5.88 -24.91 15.62
N LYS A 267 6.68 -25.23 16.63
CA LYS A 267 6.93 -26.61 17.06
C LYS A 267 5.74 -27.13 17.87
N ARG A 268 5.62 -28.45 17.97
CA ARG A 268 4.52 -29.16 18.64
C ARG A 268 4.21 -28.61 20.04
N ASP A 269 5.25 -28.29 20.81
CA ASP A 269 5.09 -27.84 22.22
C ASP A 269 4.39 -26.47 22.34
N SER A 270 4.44 -25.67 21.28
CA SER A 270 3.74 -24.35 21.21
C SER A 270 2.30 -24.46 20.71
N LEU A 271 1.88 -25.63 20.17
CA LEU A 271 0.54 -25.85 19.60
C LEU A 271 -0.45 -26.41 20.65
N SER A 272 -0.52 -25.78 21.81
CA SER A 272 -1.28 -26.26 22.98
C SER A 272 -2.70 -25.70 23.08
N SER A 273 -3.11 -24.75 22.21
CA SER A 273 -4.43 -24.12 22.25
C SER A 273 -5.09 -24.05 20.88
N PRO A 274 -6.43 -24.00 20.81
CA PRO A 274 -7.14 -23.80 19.53
C PRO A 274 -6.68 -22.55 18.77
N LEU A 275 -6.34 -21.47 19.46
CA LEU A 275 -5.83 -20.24 18.86
C LEU A 275 -4.44 -20.45 18.24
N ALA A 276 -3.54 -21.15 18.94
CA ALA A 276 -2.21 -21.49 18.41
C ALA A 276 -2.30 -22.40 17.18
N ILE A 277 -3.22 -23.37 17.18
CA ILE A 277 -3.47 -24.25 16.03
C ILE A 277 -4.05 -23.43 14.86
N GLY A 278 -5.00 -22.54 15.11
CA GLY A 278 -5.55 -21.63 14.10
C GLY A 278 -4.47 -20.74 13.47
N GLY A 279 -3.61 -20.13 14.27
CA GLY A 279 -2.46 -19.37 13.83
C GLY A 279 -1.49 -20.19 12.96
N GLN A 280 -1.22 -21.43 13.36
CA GLN A 280 -0.37 -22.33 12.58
C GLN A 280 -0.97 -22.66 11.21
N ILE A 281 -2.29 -22.89 11.14
CA ILE A 281 -2.98 -23.12 9.86
C ILE A 281 -2.82 -21.91 8.93
N ILE A 282 -2.99 -20.71 9.46
CA ILE A 282 -2.76 -19.46 8.69
C ILE A 282 -1.31 -19.42 8.21
N SER A 283 -0.33 -19.65 9.09
CA SER A 283 1.10 -19.66 8.70
C SER A 283 1.40 -20.66 7.59
N ILE A 284 0.79 -21.85 7.64
CA ILE A 284 0.92 -22.87 6.58
C ILE A 284 0.35 -22.35 5.25
N LEU A 285 -0.84 -21.73 5.27
CA LEU A 285 -1.47 -21.16 4.06
C LEU A 285 -0.60 -20.05 3.46
N LEU A 286 -0.08 -19.14 4.27
CA LEU A 286 0.83 -18.08 3.83
C LEU A 286 2.05 -18.67 3.12
N ALA A 287 2.72 -19.64 3.76
CA ALA A 287 3.90 -20.29 3.22
C ALA A 287 3.61 -21.02 1.89
N GLN A 288 2.48 -21.73 1.79
CA GLN A 288 2.08 -22.42 0.58
C GLN A 288 1.79 -21.46 -0.57
N ASN A 289 1.05 -20.37 -0.31
CA ASN A 289 0.75 -19.35 -1.30
C ASN A 289 2.02 -18.65 -1.79
N SER A 290 2.92 -18.27 -0.88
CA SER A 290 4.23 -17.71 -1.25
C SER A 290 5.05 -18.70 -2.10
N ALA A 291 5.06 -19.97 -1.75
CA ALA A 291 5.78 -20.98 -2.52
C ALA A 291 5.25 -21.17 -3.95
N ILE A 292 3.94 -20.97 -4.16
CA ILE A 292 3.34 -21.00 -5.50
C ILE A 292 3.86 -19.81 -6.31
N GLN A 293 3.81 -18.61 -5.77
CA GLN A 293 4.25 -17.38 -6.42
C GLN A 293 5.77 -17.43 -6.73
N LYS A 294 6.60 -17.90 -5.79
CA LYS A 294 8.04 -18.02 -5.99
C LYS A 294 8.43 -18.92 -7.18
N LYS A 295 7.57 -19.84 -7.60
CA LYS A 295 7.82 -20.65 -8.83
C LYS A 295 7.74 -19.83 -10.11
N THR A 296 7.16 -18.64 -10.07
CA THR A 296 7.04 -17.72 -11.21
C THR A 296 8.21 -16.73 -11.31
N LEU A 297 9.16 -16.78 -10.37
CA LEU A 297 10.38 -15.97 -10.42
C LEU A 297 11.17 -16.23 -11.70
N THR A 298 11.61 -15.16 -12.32
CA THR A 298 12.51 -15.19 -13.46
C THR A 298 13.97 -14.96 -12.99
N LYS A 299 14.93 -15.09 -13.88
CA LYS A 299 16.35 -14.84 -13.56
C LYS A 299 16.65 -13.36 -13.35
N GLU A 300 15.81 -12.50 -13.87
CA GLU A 300 15.91 -11.06 -13.79
C GLU A 300 15.33 -10.50 -12.47
N ASP A 301 14.45 -11.27 -11.82
CA ASP A 301 13.84 -10.84 -10.55
C ASP A 301 14.83 -10.95 -9.39
N ILE A 302 14.66 -10.09 -8.41
CA ILE A 302 15.48 -10.08 -7.19
C ILE A 302 14.61 -10.51 -6.01
N LEU A 303 14.93 -11.66 -5.42
CA LEU A 303 14.28 -12.16 -4.22
C LEU A 303 15.12 -11.78 -3.00
N ILE A 304 14.51 -11.06 -2.06
CA ILE A 304 15.10 -10.63 -0.78
C ILE A 304 14.41 -11.42 0.33
N GLU A 305 15.17 -12.23 1.03
CA GLU A 305 14.67 -13.06 2.15
C GLU A 305 15.46 -12.71 3.42
N PRO A 306 14.92 -11.83 4.30
CA PRO A 306 15.51 -11.57 5.60
C PRO A 306 15.56 -12.83 6.46
N ASN A 307 16.65 -13.01 7.21
CA ASN A 307 16.73 -14.11 8.17
C ASN A 307 15.96 -13.75 9.44
N LEU A 308 14.72 -14.18 9.53
CA LEU A 308 13.80 -13.88 10.63
C LEU A 308 13.68 -15.04 11.63
N THR A 309 14.63 -15.99 11.60
CA THR A 309 14.65 -17.15 12.53
C THR A 309 14.64 -16.65 13.97
N GLY A 310 13.71 -17.19 14.77
CA GLY A 310 13.54 -16.84 16.18
C GLY A 310 12.61 -15.66 16.44
N TYR A 311 12.08 -15.01 15.39
CA TYR A 311 11.04 -13.98 15.48
C TYR A 311 9.70 -14.54 15.02
N THR A 312 8.63 -13.95 15.51
CA THR A 312 7.25 -14.33 15.22
C THR A 312 6.42 -13.15 14.70
N ALA A 313 5.27 -13.45 14.10
CA ALA A 313 4.35 -12.43 13.59
C ALA A 313 3.79 -11.46 14.66
N VAL A 314 4.00 -11.74 15.95
CA VAL A 314 3.52 -10.90 17.06
C VAL A 314 4.63 -10.11 17.77
N ASP A 315 5.87 -10.19 17.32
CA ASP A 315 7.01 -9.51 17.94
C ASP A 315 7.11 -8.02 17.56
N PHE A 316 6.01 -7.28 17.70
CA PHE A 316 5.94 -5.86 17.33
C PHE A 316 6.91 -4.98 18.12
N GLY A 317 7.24 -5.33 19.37
CA GLY A 317 8.23 -4.63 20.18
C GLY A 317 9.68 -4.78 19.68
N LYS A 318 9.91 -5.57 18.61
CA LYS A 318 11.22 -5.85 18.02
C LYS A 318 11.45 -5.10 16.68
N ALA A 319 10.77 -3.97 16.50
CA ALA A 319 10.81 -3.20 15.25
C ALA A 319 12.24 -2.90 14.79
N LYS A 320 13.10 -2.42 15.70
CA LYS A 320 14.48 -2.05 15.37
C LYS A 320 15.30 -3.23 14.85
N GLU A 321 15.17 -4.38 15.50
CA GLU A 321 15.89 -5.60 15.13
C GLU A 321 15.38 -6.14 13.78
N LEU A 322 14.07 -6.16 13.57
CA LEU A 322 13.44 -6.65 12.33
C LEU A 322 13.80 -5.76 11.13
N ILE A 323 13.80 -4.44 11.30
CA ILE A 323 14.23 -3.48 10.27
C ILE A 323 15.70 -3.74 9.89
N ALA A 324 16.58 -3.92 10.89
CA ALA A 324 17.98 -4.20 10.65
C ALA A 324 18.21 -5.51 9.87
N LEU A 325 17.43 -6.57 10.13
CA LEU A 325 17.49 -7.83 9.40
C LEU A 325 17.06 -7.66 7.94
N GLY A 326 16.04 -6.83 7.68
CA GLY A 326 15.65 -6.47 6.32
C GLY A 326 16.74 -5.71 5.57
N GLU A 327 17.37 -4.75 6.24
CA GLU A 327 18.51 -3.98 5.72
C GLU A 327 19.67 -4.92 5.38
N GLU A 328 20.05 -5.82 6.28
CA GLU A 328 21.13 -6.79 6.07
C GLU A 328 20.85 -7.68 4.85
N ALA A 329 19.61 -8.20 4.71
CA ALA A 329 19.24 -9.04 3.59
C ALA A 329 19.35 -8.32 2.24
N ALA A 330 18.87 -7.08 2.17
CA ALA A 330 18.96 -6.27 0.97
C ALA A 330 20.42 -5.88 0.63
N ARG A 331 21.24 -5.58 1.64
CA ARG A 331 22.67 -5.25 1.44
C ARG A 331 23.46 -6.38 0.82
N ARG A 332 23.12 -7.64 1.11
CA ARG A 332 23.74 -8.81 0.47
C ARG A 332 23.50 -8.86 -1.05
N LEU A 333 22.44 -8.20 -1.54
CA LEU A 333 22.04 -8.17 -2.94
C LEU A 333 22.40 -6.85 -3.66
N ILE A 334 23.20 -5.97 -3.03
CA ILE A 334 23.66 -4.71 -3.65
C ILE A 334 24.25 -4.92 -5.06
N PRO A 335 25.07 -5.95 -5.35
CA PRO A 335 25.59 -6.15 -6.69
C PRO A 335 24.46 -6.28 -7.75
N GLN A 336 23.36 -6.93 -7.41
CA GLN A 336 22.18 -7.08 -8.30
C GLN A 336 21.38 -5.78 -8.36
N LEU A 337 21.15 -5.11 -7.22
CA LEU A 337 20.43 -3.84 -7.12
C LEU A 337 21.11 -2.71 -7.89
N LYS A 338 22.45 -2.70 -7.95
CA LYS A 338 23.22 -1.69 -8.70
C LYS A 338 22.91 -1.67 -10.20
N HIS A 339 22.51 -2.79 -10.78
CA HIS A 339 22.10 -2.83 -12.19
C HIS A 339 20.76 -2.12 -12.45
N LEU A 340 19.97 -1.90 -11.37
CA LEU A 340 18.68 -1.20 -11.41
C LEU A 340 18.82 0.27 -11.01
N SER A 341 20.00 0.67 -10.56
CA SER A 341 20.28 2.03 -10.06
C SER A 341 20.22 3.06 -11.17
N VAL A 342 19.77 4.24 -10.81
CA VAL A 342 19.76 5.39 -11.70
C VAL A 342 20.77 6.43 -11.25
N SER A 343 21.01 7.45 -12.08
CA SER A 343 21.84 8.57 -11.70
C SER A 343 21.27 9.30 -10.46
N GLU A 344 22.13 9.95 -9.72
CA GLU A 344 21.71 10.72 -8.53
C GLU A 344 20.68 11.78 -8.87
N ALA A 345 20.83 12.48 -10.00
CA ALA A 345 19.91 13.51 -10.45
C ALA A 345 18.53 12.95 -10.80
N GLU A 346 18.46 11.78 -11.43
CA GLU A 346 17.19 11.10 -11.76
C GLU A 346 16.51 10.59 -10.50
N TYR A 347 17.29 9.99 -9.57
CA TYR A 347 16.72 9.52 -8.32
C TYR A 347 16.22 10.66 -7.45
N ALA A 348 16.93 11.77 -7.41
CA ALA A 348 16.47 12.97 -6.71
C ALA A 348 15.12 13.49 -7.27
N LYS A 349 14.93 13.46 -8.59
CA LYS A 349 13.65 13.79 -9.21
C LYS A 349 12.54 12.80 -8.83
N PHE A 350 12.84 11.50 -8.88
CA PHE A 350 11.91 10.44 -8.46
C PHE A 350 11.51 10.63 -7.00
N LYS A 351 12.49 10.80 -6.10
CA LYS A 351 12.26 10.97 -4.67
C LYS A 351 11.45 12.23 -4.38
N ALA A 352 11.79 13.36 -5.01
CA ALA A 352 11.05 14.60 -4.85
C ALA A 352 9.60 14.49 -5.35
N ALA A 353 9.36 13.78 -6.45
CA ALA A 353 8.01 13.51 -6.96
C ALA A 353 7.22 12.60 -6.03
N ARG A 354 7.86 11.57 -5.45
CA ARG A 354 7.22 10.65 -4.50
C ARG A 354 6.89 11.34 -3.17
N GLU A 355 7.81 12.13 -2.62
CA GLU A 355 7.69 12.77 -1.31
C GLU A 355 7.05 14.17 -1.35
N ALA A 356 6.55 14.60 -2.51
CA ALA A 356 5.91 15.90 -2.64
C ALA A 356 4.71 15.99 -1.69
N THR A 357 4.73 16.97 -0.80
CA THR A 357 3.62 17.23 0.11
C THR A 357 2.37 17.63 -0.68
N ILE A 358 1.22 17.07 -0.34
CA ILE A 358 -0.06 17.52 -0.90
C ILE A 358 -0.33 18.93 -0.37
N LYS A 359 -0.88 19.81 -1.24
CA LYS A 359 -1.31 21.14 -0.83
C LYS A 359 -2.28 21.03 0.34
N GLN A 360 -2.14 21.95 1.29
CA GLN A 360 -3.05 22.06 2.42
C GLN A 360 -4.51 22.05 1.94
N THR A 361 -5.28 21.14 2.44
CA THR A 361 -6.70 20.99 2.11
C THR A 361 -7.50 21.89 3.05
N THR A 362 -8.40 22.71 2.50
CA THR A 362 -9.34 23.49 3.28
C THR A 362 -10.60 22.66 3.52
N VAL A 363 -11.11 22.68 4.74
CA VAL A 363 -12.37 22.03 5.10
C VAL A 363 -13.52 22.77 4.44
N GLU A 364 -14.25 22.10 3.56
CA GLU A 364 -15.39 22.70 2.86
C GLU A 364 -16.67 22.65 3.72
N PHE A 365 -16.91 21.50 4.34
CA PHE A 365 -18.03 21.32 5.27
C PHE A 365 -17.71 20.25 6.32
N VAL A 366 -18.40 20.31 7.46
CA VAL A 366 -18.37 19.31 8.52
C VAL A 366 -19.80 18.81 8.73
N THR A 367 -20.00 17.48 8.65
CA THR A 367 -21.30 16.88 8.89
C THR A 367 -21.18 15.89 10.04
N ILE A 368 -22.02 16.08 11.06
CA ILE A 368 -22.08 15.19 12.23
C ILE A 368 -23.36 14.35 12.11
N HIS A 369 -23.21 13.06 11.88
CA HIS A 369 -24.28 12.10 11.94
C HIS A 369 -24.30 11.43 13.30
N CYS A 370 -25.43 11.51 14.00
CA CYS A 370 -25.63 10.92 15.31
C CYS A 370 -26.87 10.04 15.26
N ASP A 371 -26.77 8.83 15.75
CA ASP A 371 -27.94 7.98 15.92
C ASP A 371 -28.81 8.42 17.11
N LYS A 372 -29.92 7.71 17.37
CA LYS A 372 -30.88 8.08 18.40
C LYS A 372 -30.33 8.02 19.86
N HIS A 373 -29.14 7.48 20.04
CA HIS A 373 -28.56 7.26 21.38
C HIS A 373 -27.44 8.26 21.70
N GLY A 374 -26.90 8.96 20.70
CA GLY A 374 -25.85 9.95 20.89
C GLY A 374 -26.37 11.37 21.20
N SER A 375 -25.59 12.15 21.94
CA SER A 375 -25.87 13.56 22.23
C SER A 375 -25.24 14.46 21.16
N LYS A 376 -26.04 14.97 20.25
CA LYS A 376 -25.57 15.96 19.27
C LYS A 376 -24.89 17.16 19.92
N GLU A 377 -25.44 17.66 21.05
CA GLU A 377 -24.89 18.80 21.78
C GLU A 377 -23.46 18.50 22.32
N PHE A 378 -23.18 17.26 22.70
CA PHE A 378 -21.85 16.85 23.11
C PHE A 378 -20.90 16.83 21.90
N LEU A 379 -21.32 16.22 20.78
CA LEU A 379 -20.53 16.15 19.56
C LEU A 379 -20.20 17.54 19.01
N ASP A 380 -21.17 18.45 19.00
CA ASP A 380 -20.98 19.86 18.59
C ASP A 380 -19.95 20.61 19.48
N LYS A 381 -19.72 20.16 20.72
CA LYS A 381 -18.68 20.73 21.62
C LYS A 381 -17.31 20.08 21.43
N VAL A 382 -17.27 18.81 21.07
CA VAL A 382 -16.01 18.06 20.91
C VAL A 382 -15.39 18.30 19.54
N VAL A 383 -16.21 18.39 18.49
CA VAL A 383 -15.76 18.68 17.13
C VAL A 383 -15.52 20.18 17.00
N THR A 384 -14.26 20.57 16.98
CA THR A 384 -13.82 21.97 16.90
C THR A 384 -13.48 22.42 15.48
N THR A 385 -13.18 21.44 14.59
CA THR A 385 -12.92 21.66 13.16
C THR A 385 -14.12 22.31 12.46
N LYS A 386 -13.89 23.39 11.70
CA LYS A 386 -14.94 24.19 11.04
C LYS A 386 -14.70 24.33 9.53
N PRO A 387 -15.76 24.59 8.75
CA PRO A 387 -15.61 25.01 7.36
C PRO A 387 -14.73 26.26 7.26
N GLY A 388 -13.77 26.23 6.33
CA GLY A 388 -12.78 27.29 6.11
C GLY A 388 -11.46 27.06 6.83
N ASP A 389 -11.38 26.14 7.80
CA ASP A 389 -10.12 25.77 8.45
C ASP A 389 -9.21 25.03 7.48
N ILE A 390 -7.90 25.14 7.69
CA ILE A 390 -6.96 24.22 7.08
C ILE A 390 -7.14 22.90 7.81
N LEU A 391 -7.35 21.81 7.07
CA LEU A 391 -7.53 20.48 7.65
C LEU A 391 -6.29 20.07 8.45
N ASP A 392 -6.41 20.11 9.78
CA ASP A 392 -5.46 19.54 10.71
C ASP A 392 -5.95 18.13 11.10
N ARG A 393 -5.29 17.12 10.51
CA ARG A 393 -5.66 15.72 10.75
C ARG A 393 -5.37 15.28 12.19
N ASN A 394 -4.32 15.83 12.82
CA ASN A 394 -4.03 15.50 14.22
C ASN A 394 -5.14 16.02 15.14
N ALA A 395 -5.59 17.26 14.92
CA ALA A 395 -6.72 17.82 15.67
C ALA A 395 -7.99 16.99 15.45
N LEU A 396 -8.24 16.54 14.21
CA LEU A 396 -9.39 15.68 13.90
C LEU A 396 -9.30 14.32 14.60
N ASP A 397 -8.14 13.69 14.59
CA ASP A 397 -7.90 12.40 15.26
C ASP A 397 -8.11 12.54 16.78
N GLU A 398 -7.63 13.61 17.41
CA GLU A 398 -7.89 13.92 18.81
C GLU A 398 -9.38 14.14 19.10
N GLU A 399 -10.12 14.76 18.18
CA GLU A 399 -11.57 14.94 18.29
C GLU A 399 -12.29 13.58 18.26
N VAL A 400 -11.93 12.71 17.32
CA VAL A 400 -12.46 11.35 17.19
C VAL A 400 -12.12 10.51 18.42
N GLU A 401 -10.89 10.57 18.90
CA GLU A 401 -10.46 9.84 20.10
C GLU A 401 -11.23 10.29 21.34
N ARG A 402 -11.43 11.60 21.51
CA ARG A 402 -12.26 12.13 22.63
C ARG A 402 -13.70 11.61 22.57
N ILE A 403 -14.29 11.49 21.37
CA ILE A 403 -15.62 10.92 21.20
C ILE A 403 -15.61 9.44 21.55
N TYR A 404 -14.66 8.69 21.04
CA TYR A 404 -14.54 7.24 21.26
C TYR A 404 -14.29 6.90 22.74
N ASN A 405 -13.45 7.68 23.43
CA ASN A 405 -13.10 7.44 24.83
C ASN A 405 -14.27 7.65 25.80
N THR A 406 -15.37 8.27 25.37
CA THR A 406 -16.59 8.31 26.20
C THR A 406 -17.21 6.93 26.38
N GLY A 407 -16.99 6.00 25.46
CA GLY A 407 -17.59 4.66 25.44
C GLY A 407 -19.11 4.66 25.15
N ASP A 408 -19.65 5.77 24.69
CA ASP A 408 -21.08 5.96 24.38
C ASP A 408 -21.34 5.94 22.84
N TYR A 409 -20.28 5.93 22.03
CA TYR A 409 -20.31 5.99 20.55
C TYR A 409 -19.53 4.83 19.91
#